data_5bfcc13406ad6bde7ed92e40866a2b77
#
_entry.id   5bfcc13406ad6bde7ed92e40866a2b77
#
_cell.length_a   1.000
_cell.length_b   1.000
_cell.length_c   1.000
_cell.angle_alpha   90.00
_cell.angle_beta   90.00
_cell.angle_gamma   90.00
#
_symmetry.space_group_name_H-M   'P 1'
#
loop_
_entity.id
_entity.type
_entity.pdbx_description
1 polymer ?
#
loop_
_entity_poly.entity_id
_entity_poly.type
_entity_poly.pdbx_seq_one_letter_code
_entity_poly.pdbx_strand_id
1 'polypeptide(L)'
;MKNFFIYFFLFFPFAILNAQSLGSFDFELKDNTNIEVFYSLPKLINKKTRLVVVMHGRKRNGEEYRNQWSQKANDLNLAIIVPEFSEEKFPGVYGFNYGNVFNESHQPTNNSIYEHIEPLVQTAISKFKIQSSNWGIYGHGAGAHFVHRYVLHHPEASHTLAIAANLGWYLSMTDQDWPFGLTNSNIDDQQLKKAFSRYFLLLLGRADTSTKPNSAYVKENWETITLQGPHRLARGRNFFRSTIKKSKELDQFFKWGMVEVPTSKGHSNTEQMVPYAAEMFYARLK
;
A
#
# COMPACT_ATOMS: atom_id res chain seq x y z
N MET A 1 -49.84 -51.29 -33.30
CA MET A 1 -49.68 -50.33 -32.21
C MET A 1 -48.20 -49.89 -32.22
N LYS A 2 -47.91 -48.63 -32.62
CA LYS A 2 -46.53 -48.10 -32.64
C LYS A 2 -46.30 -47.33 -31.35
N ASN A 3 -45.39 -47.83 -30.52
CA ASN A 3 -44.99 -47.17 -29.29
C ASN A 3 -44.04 -46.00 -29.61
N PHE A 4 -44.45 -44.78 -29.32
CA PHE A 4 -43.64 -43.56 -29.42
C PHE A 4 -42.95 -43.39 -28.06
N PHE A 5 -41.62 -43.56 -27.99
CA PHE A 5 -40.79 -43.20 -26.82
C PHE A 5 -40.42 -41.71 -26.95
N ILE A 6 -40.94 -40.87 -26.06
CA ILE A 6 -40.51 -39.47 -25.90
C ILE A 6 -39.32 -39.42 -24.98
N TYR A 7 -38.11 -39.09 -25.50
CA TYR A 7 -36.95 -38.82 -24.70
C TYR A 7 -37.02 -37.37 -24.20
N PHE A 8 -37.18 -37.22 -22.88
CA PHE A 8 -37.06 -35.92 -22.19
C PHE A 8 -35.58 -35.62 -21.94
N PHE A 9 -34.96 -34.73 -22.72
CA PHE A 9 -33.65 -34.20 -22.44
C PHE A 9 -33.77 -33.17 -21.32
N LEU A 10 -33.35 -33.56 -20.10
CA LEU A 10 -33.16 -32.63 -18.99
C LEU A 10 -31.90 -31.79 -19.25
N PHE A 11 -32.09 -30.56 -19.70
CA PHE A 11 -31.06 -29.56 -19.74
C PHE A 11 -30.78 -29.12 -18.30
N PHE A 12 -29.73 -29.68 -17.68
CA PHE A 12 -29.14 -29.09 -16.46
C PHE A 12 -28.32 -27.88 -16.90
N PRO A 13 -28.65 -26.64 -16.47
CA PRO A 13 -27.75 -25.51 -16.69
C PRO A 13 -26.48 -25.77 -15.86
N PHE A 14 -25.35 -25.96 -16.52
CA PHE A 14 -24.05 -25.93 -15.90
C PHE A 14 -23.87 -24.50 -15.37
N ALA A 15 -24.10 -24.28 -14.09
CA ALA A 15 -23.65 -23.07 -13.40
C ALA A 15 -22.12 -23.07 -13.43
N ILE A 16 -21.53 -22.24 -14.29
CA ILE A 16 -20.09 -21.97 -14.24
C ILE A 16 -19.84 -21.28 -12.89
N LEU A 17 -19.41 -22.04 -11.90
CA LEU A 17 -18.91 -21.52 -10.64
C LEU A 17 -17.59 -20.81 -10.94
N ASN A 18 -17.65 -19.49 -11.19
CA ASN A 18 -16.46 -18.67 -11.27
C ASN A 18 -15.76 -18.70 -9.90
N ALA A 19 -14.63 -19.38 -9.80
CA ALA A 19 -13.79 -19.37 -8.62
C ALA A 19 -12.96 -18.08 -8.59
N GLN A 20 -12.62 -17.63 -7.37
CA GLN A 20 -11.61 -16.59 -7.19
C GLN A 20 -10.29 -17.05 -7.84
N SER A 21 -9.61 -16.18 -8.57
CA SER A 21 -8.35 -16.50 -9.22
C SER A 21 -7.17 -15.96 -8.41
N LEU A 22 -6.26 -16.83 -8.03
CA LEU A 22 -5.00 -16.51 -7.37
C LEU A 22 -3.85 -16.94 -8.27
N GLY A 23 -2.76 -16.16 -8.29
CA GLY A 23 -1.57 -16.49 -9.07
C GLY A 23 -0.51 -15.40 -8.97
N SER A 24 0.45 -15.44 -9.88
CA SER A 24 1.49 -14.43 -10.05
C SER A 24 1.80 -14.17 -11.51
N PHE A 25 2.54 -13.11 -11.78
CA PHE A 25 3.15 -12.79 -13.07
C PHE A 25 4.43 -11.99 -12.84
N ASP A 26 5.35 -12.06 -13.80
CA ASP A 26 6.57 -11.27 -13.78
C ASP A 26 6.33 -9.87 -14.32
N PHE A 27 6.96 -8.87 -13.69
CA PHE A 27 6.96 -7.49 -14.15
C PHE A 27 8.41 -7.00 -14.21
N GLU A 28 8.81 -6.47 -15.35
CA GLU A 28 10.15 -5.93 -15.59
C GLU A 28 10.20 -4.44 -15.30
N LEU A 29 11.15 -4.03 -14.46
CA LEU A 29 11.45 -2.64 -14.18
C LEU A 29 12.31 -2.04 -15.31
N LYS A 30 12.46 -0.71 -15.36
CA LYS A 30 13.21 -0.01 -16.41
C LYS A 30 14.69 -0.42 -16.50
N ASP A 31 15.26 -0.91 -15.41
CA ASP A 31 16.65 -1.41 -15.34
C ASP A 31 16.77 -2.90 -15.67
N ASN A 32 15.75 -3.50 -16.26
CA ASN A 32 15.61 -4.93 -16.57
C ASN A 32 15.55 -5.85 -15.32
N THR A 33 15.35 -5.31 -14.14
CA THR A 33 15.11 -6.11 -12.95
C THR A 33 13.69 -6.68 -13.00
N ASN A 34 13.56 -8.00 -12.98
CA ASN A 34 12.26 -8.67 -12.90
C ASN A 34 11.82 -8.82 -11.43
N ILE A 35 10.57 -8.50 -11.16
CA ILE A 35 9.91 -8.76 -9.88
C ILE A 35 8.68 -9.64 -10.09
N GLU A 36 8.41 -10.52 -9.12
CA GLU A 36 7.17 -11.30 -9.10
C GLU A 36 6.04 -10.45 -8.53
N VAL A 37 4.87 -10.53 -9.16
CA VAL A 37 3.66 -9.80 -8.74
C VAL A 37 2.56 -10.81 -8.45
N PHE A 38 2.28 -11.06 -7.20
CA PHE A 38 1.18 -11.92 -6.78
C PHE A 38 -0.15 -11.20 -6.97
N TYR A 39 -1.19 -11.93 -7.36
CA TYR A 39 -2.51 -11.36 -7.53
C TYR A 39 -3.62 -12.21 -6.90
N SER A 40 -4.70 -11.53 -6.57
CA SER A 40 -5.98 -12.11 -6.19
C SER A 40 -7.08 -11.36 -6.95
N LEU A 41 -7.81 -12.09 -7.81
CA LEU A 41 -8.92 -11.52 -8.57
C LEU A 41 -10.24 -11.98 -7.96
N PRO A 42 -11.27 -11.12 -7.91
CA PRO A 42 -12.61 -11.52 -7.47
C PRO A 42 -13.20 -12.53 -8.42
N LYS A 43 -14.20 -13.29 -7.97
CA LYS A 43 -14.90 -14.30 -8.79
C LYS A 43 -15.45 -13.73 -10.09
N LEU A 44 -15.84 -12.46 -10.10
CA LEU A 44 -16.41 -11.78 -11.26
C LEU A 44 -15.73 -10.42 -11.47
N ILE A 45 -14.94 -10.31 -12.53
CA ILE A 45 -14.41 -9.02 -12.98
C ILE A 45 -15.49 -8.31 -13.81
N ASN A 46 -15.86 -7.10 -13.41
CA ASN A 46 -16.88 -6.28 -14.08
C ASN A 46 -16.53 -4.78 -13.92
N LYS A 47 -17.41 -3.90 -14.46
CA LYS A 47 -17.20 -2.43 -14.39
C LYS A 47 -17.07 -1.84 -12.97
N LYS A 48 -17.43 -2.60 -11.94
CA LYS A 48 -17.27 -2.19 -10.52
C LYS A 48 -15.98 -2.71 -9.90
N THR A 49 -15.23 -3.58 -10.57
CA THR A 49 -13.95 -4.08 -10.06
C THR A 49 -12.94 -2.94 -10.02
N ARG A 50 -12.24 -2.83 -8.90
CA ARG A 50 -11.21 -1.81 -8.64
C ARG A 50 -9.91 -2.47 -8.27
N LEU A 51 -8.79 -1.87 -8.68
CA LEU A 51 -7.46 -2.38 -8.40
C LEU A 51 -6.87 -1.76 -7.13
N VAL A 52 -6.29 -2.59 -6.28
CA VAL A 52 -5.49 -2.15 -5.12
C VAL A 52 -4.10 -2.78 -5.20
N VAL A 53 -3.08 -1.94 -5.17
CA VAL A 53 -1.68 -2.36 -4.99
C VAL A 53 -1.42 -2.50 -3.50
N VAL A 54 -0.91 -3.65 -3.08
CA VAL A 54 -0.60 -3.94 -1.68
C VAL A 54 0.91 -4.10 -1.52
N MET A 55 1.52 -3.23 -0.73
CA MET A 55 2.95 -3.25 -0.43
C MET A 55 3.20 -4.12 0.81
N HIS A 56 4.02 -5.16 0.64
CA HIS A 56 4.34 -6.13 1.70
C HIS A 56 5.15 -5.53 2.85
N GLY A 57 5.28 -6.28 3.93
CA GLY A 57 6.09 -5.93 5.10
C GLY A 57 7.58 -6.22 4.95
N ARG A 58 8.33 -6.06 6.04
CA ARG A 58 9.80 -6.29 6.10
C ARG A 58 10.24 -7.70 5.68
N LYS A 59 9.39 -8.71 5.85
CA LYS A 59 9.71 -10.10 5.47
C LYS A 59 9.72 -10.32 3.95
N ARG A 60 9.35 -9.35 3.16
CA ARG A 60 9.28 -9.41 1.68
C ARG A 60 8.37 -10.53 1.17
N ASN A 61 7.35 -10.89 1.91
CA ASN A 61 6.45 -12.03 1.71
C ASN A 61 5.17 -11.62 0.96
N GLY A 62 5.29 -11.30 -0.32
CA GLY A 62 4.19 -10.81 -1.16
C GLY A 62 3.01 -11.76 -1.22
N GLU A 63 3.28 -13.07 -1.36
CA GLU A 63 2.24 -14.09 -1.41
C GLU A 63 1.38 -14.14 -0.13
N GLU A 64 2.00 -14.03 1.05
CA GLU A 64 1.27 -14.00 2.32
C GLU A 64 0.35 -12.78 2.39
N TYR A 65 0.81 -11.61 1.94
CA TYR A 65 -0.02 -10.40 1.88
C TYR A 65 -1.20 -10.56 0.91
N ARG A 66 -0.98 -11.14 -0.28
CA ARG A 66 -2.04 -11.50 -1.21
C ARG A 66 -3.09 -12.39 -0.54
N ASN A 67 -2.64 -13.42 0.20
CA ASN A 67 -3.52 -14.37 0.87
C ASN A 67 -4.34 -13.70 1.98
N GLN A 68 -3.74 -12.83 2.79
CA GLN A 68 -4.43 -12.07 3.83
C GLN A 68 -5.53 -11.14 3.29
N TRP A 69 -5.36 -10.64 2.05
CA TRP A 69 -6.33 -9.77 1.40
C TRP A 69 -7.41 -10.53 0.63
N SER A 70 -7.14 -11.74 0.18
CA SER A 70 -7.90 -12.44 -0.85
C SER A 70 -9.39 -12.55 -0.56
N GLN A 71 -9.76 -13.02 0.64
CA GLN A 71 -11.18 -13.21 0.99
C GLN A 71 -11.93 -11.89 1.00
N LYS A 72 -11.41 -10.89 1.74
CA LYS A 72 -12.08 -9.58 1.87
C LYS A 72 -12.14 -8.84 0.54
N ALA A 73 -11.11 -8.96 -0.28
CA ALA A 73 -11.07 -8.38 -1.61
C ALA A 73 -12.13 -9.00 -2.53
N ASN A 74 -12.29 -10.33 -2.50
CA ASN A 74 -13.34 -11.01 -3.23
C ASN A 74 -14.75 -10.53 -2.82
N ASP A 75 -15.00 -10.39 -1.52
CA ASP A 75 -16.30 -9.95 -0.98
C ASP A 75 -16.66 -8.53 -1.44
N LEU A 76 -15.66 -7.68 -1.64
CA LEU A 76 -15.81 -6.27 -2.03
C LEU A 76 -15.54 -6.02 -3.52
N ASN A 77 -15.36 -7.06 -4.31
CA ASN A 77 -15.05 -6.98 -5.74
C ASN A 77 -13.79 -6.13 -6.06
N LEU A 78 -12.74 -6.30 -5.23
CA LEU A 78 -11.43 -5.70 -5.43
C LEU A 78 -10.48 -6.70 -6.09
N ALA A 79 -9.73 -6.25 -7.09
CA ALA A 79 -8.57 -6.95 -7.62
C ALA A 79 -7.34 -6.49 -6.83
N ILE A 80 -6.55 -7.43 -6.31
CA ILE A 80 -5.35 -7.16 -5.52
C ILE A 80 -4.13 -7.55 -6.34
N ILE A 81 -3.11 -6.69 -6.35
CA ILE A 81 -1.77 -7.04 -6.80
C ILE A 81 -0.76 -6.72 -5.70
N VAL A 82 0.22 -7.59 -5.53
CA VAL A 82 1.26 -7.47 -4.50
C VAL A 82 2.62 -7.67 -5.18
N PRO A 83 3.29 -6.58 -5.61
CA PRO A 83 4.65 -6.69 -6.13
C PRO A 83 5.60 -7.10 -5.01
N GLU A 84 6.46 -8.09 -5.26
CA GLU A 84 7.46 -8.54 -4.31
C GLU A 84 8.82 -7.91 -4.61
N PHE A 85 9.22 -6.99 -3.76
CA PHE A 85 10.55 -6.38 -3.76
C PHE A 85 11.45 -7.18 -2.82
N SER A 86 12.10 -8.23 -3.33
CA SER A 86 12.93 -9.14 -2.53
C SER A 86 14.09 -8.40 -1.84
N GLU A 87 14.55 -8.93 -0.70
CA GLU A 87 15.69 -8.37 0.04
C GLU A 87 16.99 -8.41 -0.77
N GLU A 88 17.13 -9.41 -1.63
CA GLU A 88 18.30 -9.55 -2.52
C GLU A 88 18.39 -8.41 -3.54
N LYS A 89 17.27 -8.08 -4.20
CA LYS A 89 17.22 -7.05 -5.26
C LYS A 89 17.02 -5.63 -4.70
N PHE A 90 16.37 -5.51 -3.55
CA PHE A 90 16.01 -4.23 -2.92
C PHE A 90 16.41 -4.24 -1.44
N PRO A 91 17.71 -4.22 -1.12
CA PRO A 91 18.21 -4.45 0.23
C PRO A 91 17.81 -3.34 1.21
N GLY A 92 17.57 -3.76 2.44
CA GLY A 92 17.40 -2.88 3.59
C GLY A 92 16.21 -1.91 3.49
N VAL A 93 16.30 -0.84 4.27
CA VAL A 93 15.26 0.20 4.31
C VAL A 93 15.36 1.15 3.13
N TYR A 94 16.55 1.43 2.62
CA TYR A 94 16.77 2.33 1.49
C TYR A 94 16.24 1.72 0.20
N GLY A 95 16.56 0.46 -0.07
CA GLY A 95 16.12 -0.25 -1.27
C GLY A 95 14.61 -0.45 -1.38
N PHE A 96 13.88 -0.55 -0.24
CA PHE A 96 12.44 -0.77 -0.29
C PHE A 96 11.61 0.27 0.48
N ASN A 97 11.79 0.38 1.80
CA ASN A 97 10.93 1.26 2.62
C ASN A 97 10.91 2.70 2.11
N TYR A 98 12.04 3.15 1.58
CA TYR A 98 12.26 4.50 1.09
C TYR A 98 12.19 4.61 -0.44
N GLY A 99 11.76 3.53 -1.10
CA GLY A 99 11.51 3.53 -2.55
C GLY A 99 12.75 3.68 -3.40
N ASN A 100 13.94 3.43 -2.84
CA ASN A 100 15.21 3.60 -3.52
C ASN A 100 15.41 5.02 -4.10
N VAL A 101 14.87 6.05 -3.43
CA VAL A 101 15.03 7.46 -3.86
C VAL A 101 16.45 7.96 -3.58
N PHE A 102 17.01 7.53 -2.45
CA PHE A 102 18.38 7.82 -2.03
C PHE A 102 19.08 6.52 -1.64
N ASN A 103 20.38 6.45 -1.84
CA ASN A 103 21.22 5.37 -1.30
C ASN A 103 21.56 5.61 0.19
N GLU A 104 22.30 4.68 0.81
CA GLU A 104 22.71 4.75 2.21
C GLU A 104 23.62 5.95 2.53
N SER A 105 24.32 6.51 1.53
CA SER A 105 25.10 7.74 1.64
C SER A 105 24.27 9.01 1.38
N HIS A 106 22.95 8.90 1.36
CA HIS A 106 21.99 9.98 1.09
C HIS A 106 22.18 10.67 -0.26
N GLN A 107 22.73 9.97 -1.24
CA GLN A 107 22.82 10.46 -2.62
C GLN A 107 21.57 10.02 -3.39
N PRO A 108 20.97 10.91 -4.19
CA PRO A 108 19.83 10.55 -5.05
C PRO A 108 20.20 9.38 -5.98
N THR A 109 19.27 8.48 -6.20
CA THR A 109 19.41 7.40 -7.17
C THR A 109 18.64 7.73 -8.45
N ASN A 110 19.01 7.09 -9.56
CA ASN A 110 18.29 7.20 -10.84
C ASN A 110 17.27 6.05 -11.03
N ASN A 111 17.01 5.28 -9.98
CA ASN A 111 16.20 4.06 -10.06
C ASN A 111 15.20 3.99 -8.90
N SER A 112 14.39 5.04 -8.76
CA SER A 112 13.31 5.07 -7.77
C SER A 112 12.23 4.05 -8.12
N ILE A 113 11.89 3.18 -7.18
CA ILE A 113 10.79 2.21 -7.35
C ILE A 113 9.44 2.92 -7.57
N TYR A 114 9.29 4.13 -7.07
CA TYR A 114 8.03 4.88 -7.19
C TYR A 114 7.59 5.09 -8.64
N GLU A 115 8.55 5.25 -9.56
CA GLU A 115 8.28 5.44 -11.00
C GLU A 115 7.68 4.20 -11.67
N HIS A 116 7.80 3.03 -11.05
CA HIS A 116 7.32 1.76 -11.61
C HIS A 116 5.91 1.39 -11.16
N ILE A 117 5.36 2.06 -10.15
CA ILE A 117 4.04 1.70 -9.60
C ILE A 117 2.92 1.94 -10.61
N GLU A 118 2.87 3.09 -11.28
CA GLU A 118 1.84 3.35 -12.29
C GLU A 118 1.96 2.45 -13.53
N PRO A 119 3.14 2.24 -14.13
CA PRO A 119 3.32 1.23 -15.19
C PRO A 119 2.87 -0.17 -14.78
N LEU A 120 3.17 -0.61 -13.56
CA LEU A 120 2.69 -1.88 -13.03
C LEU A 120 1.15 -1.92 -12.94
N VAL A 121 0.53 -0.86 -12.46
CA VAL A 121 -0.94 -0.72 -12.39
C VAL A 121 -1.55 -0.83 -13.79
N GLN A 122 -1.01 -0.13 -14.80
CA GLN A 122 -1.50 -0.20 -16.18
C GLN A 122 -1.35 -1.60 -16.76
N THR A 123 -0.24 -2.26 -16.49
CA THR A 123 -0.01 -3.66 -16.89
C THR A 123 -1.07 -4.58 -16.29
N ALA A 124 -1.35 -4.46 -14.99
CA ALA A 124 -2.36 -5.26 -14.31
C ALA A 124 -3.79 -4.97 -14.82
N ILE A 125 -4.14 -3.70 -15.01
CA ILE A 125 -5.44 -3.28 -15.57
C ILE A 125 -5.66 -3.92 -16.96
N SER A 126 -4.66 -3.85 -17.84
CA SER A 126 -4.69 -4.45 -19.17
C SER A 126 -4.77 -5.96 -19.12
N LYS A 127 -3.88 -6.61 -18.35
CA LYS A 127 -3.79 -8.07 -18.20
C LYS A 127 -5.10 -8.68 -17.71
N PHE A 128 -5.72 -8.08 -16.71
CA PHE A 128 -6.95 -8.58 -16.08
C PHE A 128 -8.22 -7.96 -16.64
N LYS A 129 -8.12 -7.13 -17.68
CA LYS A 129 -9.27 -6.45 -18.33
C LYS A 129 -10.16 -5.68 -17.34
N ILE A 130 -9.53 -5.02 -16.36
CA ILE A 130 -10.21 -4.17 -15.39
C ILE A 130 -10.65 -2.90 -16.12
N GLN A 131 -11.95 -2.57 -16.05
CA GLN A 131 -12.52 -1.45 -16.82
C GLN A 131 -12.33 -0.08 -16.15
N SER A 132 -12.00 -0.05 -14.87
CA SER A 132 -11.81 1.19 -14.11
C SER A 132 -10.35 1.61 -14.08
N SER A 133 -10.11 2.89 -14.29
CA SER A 133 -8.80 3.53 -14.04
C SER A 133 -8.60 3.93 -12.57
N ASN A 134 -9.66 3.89 -11.73
CA ASN A 134 -9.52 4.18 -10.30
C ASN A 134 -8.81 3.04 -9.60
N TRP A 135 -7.74 3.36 -8.91
CA TRP A 135 -6.94 2.40 -8.15
C TRP A 135 -6.47 2.96 -6.83
N GLY A 136 -6.08 2.09 -5.93
CA GLY A 136 -5.56 2.45 -4.63
C GLY A 136 -4.24 1.76 -4.31
N ILE A 137 -3.53 2.29 -3.31
CA ILE A 137 -2.29 1.70 -2.81
C ILE A 137 -2.34 1.57 -1.29
N TYR A 138 -1.98 0.41 -0.78
CA TYR A 138 -1.92 0.08 0.64
C TYR A 138 -0.55 -0.42 1.04
N GLY A 139 -0.13 -0.13 2.27
CA GLY A 139 1.05 -0.74 2.88
C GLY A 139 0.92 -0.90 4.38
N HIS A 140 1.55 -1.94 4.94
CA HIS A 140 1.66 -2.18 6.38
C HIS A 140 3.12 -2.29 6.80
N GLY A 141 3.51 -1.70 7.91
CA GLY A 141 4.88 -1.74 8.40
C GLY A 141 5.89 -1.18 7.40
N ALA A 142 6.76 -2.01 6.81
CA ALA A 142 7.70 -1.58 5.76
C ALA A 142 6.97 -1.05 4.51
N GLY A 143 5.91 -1.73 4.07
CA GLY A 143 5.06 -1.26 2.98
C GLY A 143 4.36 0.07 3.30
N ALA A 144 4.03 0.33 4.57
CA ALA A 144 3.49 1.63 4.97
C ALA A 144 4.52 2.75 4.86
N HIS A 145 5.80 2.49 5.15
CA HIS A 145 6.88 3.44 4.89
C HIS A 145 7.00 3.76 3.41
N PHE A 146 6.87 2.73 2.56
CA PHE A 146 6.85 2.91 1.11
C PHE A 146 5.71 3.84 0.69
N VAL A 147 4.47 3.50 1.04
CA VAL A 147 3.26 4.25 0.63
C VAL A 147 3.29 5.69 1.15
N HIS A 148 3.69 5.90 2.40
CA HIS A 148 3.79 7.24 2.99
C HIS A 148 4.75 8.13 2.19
N ARG A 149 5.93 7.60 1.85
CA ARG A 149 6.93 8.35 1.07
C ARG A 149 6.58 8.46 -0.40
N TYR A 150 5.92 7.45 -0.96
CA TYR A 150 5.39 7.50 -2.32
C TYR A 150 4.47 8.71 -2.52
N VAL A 151 3.55 8.95 -1.59
CA VAL A 151 2.65 10.12 -1.67
C VAL A 151 3.41 11.44 -1.58
N LEU A 152 4.49 11.51 -0.82
CA LEU A 152 5.29 12.71 -0.65
C LEU A 152 6.26 12.97 -1.83
N HIS A 153 6.96 11.94 -2.30
CA HIS A 153 7.93 12.06 -3.39
C HIS A 153 7.29 12.00 -4.79
N HIS A 154 6.09 11.43 -4.90
CA HIS A 154 5.39 11.23 -6.18
C HIS A 154 3.93 11.70 -6.12
N PRO A 155 3.69 12.99 -5.76
CA PRO A 155 2.35 13.51 -5.52
C PRO A 155 1.49 13.62 -6.79
N GLU A 156 2.11 13.52 -7.97
CA GLU A 156 1.42 13.53 -9.28
C GLU A 156 0.77 12.18 -9.62
N ALA A 157 1.11 11.12 -8.89
CA ALA A 157 0.57 9.78 -9.16
C ALA A 157 -0.97 9.75 -9.18
N SER A 158 -1.52 8.96 -10.09
CA SER A 158 -2.97 8.95 -10.40
C SER A 158 -3.82 8.15 -9.40
N HIS A 159 -3.23 7.59 -8.33
CA HIS A 159 -3.99 6.84 -7.32
C HIS A 159 -5.15 7.67 -6.74
N THR A 160 -6.29 7.02 -6.55
CA THR A 160 -7.48 7.65 -5.96
C THR A 160 -7.39 7.70 -4.43
N LEU A 161 -6.78 6.70 -3.80
CA LEU A 161 -6.58 6.61 -2.36
C LEU A 161 -5.29 5.87 -2.04
N ALA A 162 -4.47 6.44 -1.15
CA ALA A 162 -3.35 5.76 -0.53
C ALA A 162 -3.60 5.53 0.96
N ILE A 163 -3.25 4.34 1.47
CA ILE A 163 -3.42 3.97 2.89
C ILE A 163 -2.12 3.41 3.44
N ALA A 164 -1.59 4.01 4.50
CA ALA A 164 -0.41 3.54 5.20
C ALA A 164 -0.75 3.12 6.64
N ALA A 165 -0.48 1.85 6.95
CA ALA A 165 -0.87 1.24 8.23
C ALA A 165 0.36 0.94 9.12
N ASN A 166 0.34 1.41 10.36
CA ASN A 166 1.32 1.08 11.40
C ASN A 166 2.79 1.34 11.02
N LEU A 167 3.11 2.55 10.56
CA LEU A 167 4.49 2.93 10.28
C LEU A 167 5.35 2.87 11.56
N GLY A 168 6.61 2.51 11.38
CA GLY A 168 7.60 2.53 12.47
C GLY A 168 8.01 3.95 12.88
N TRP A 169 8.24 4.82 11.89
CA TRP A 169 8.61 6.23 12.00
C TRP A 169 8.19 6.97 10.72
N TYR A 170 8.28 8.27 10.71
CA TYR A 170 7.75 9.12 9.64
C TYR A 170 8.85 9.98 9.01
N LEU A 171 8.68 10.34 7.75
CA LEU A 171 9.27 11.53 7.17
C LEU A 171 8.45 12.71 7.70
N SER A 172 8.90 13.29 8.81
CA SER A 172 8.14 14.29 9.59
C SER A 172 8.19 15.66 8.93
N MET A 173 7.19 16.50 9.22
CA MET A 173 7.17 17.91 8.78
C MET A 173 8.08 18.79 9.67
N THR A 174 9.33 18.40 9.81
CA THR A 174 10.35 19.05 10.65
C THR A 174 11.64 19.27 9.87
N ASP A 175 12.52 20.11 10.40
CA ASP A 175 13.83 20.41 9.83
C ASP A 175 14.89 19.33 10.16
N GLN A 176 14.49 18.15 10.63
CA GLN A 176 15.38 17.00 10.71
C GLN A 176 15.82 16.58 9.31
N ASP A 177 17.01 16.00 9.23
CA ASP A 177 17.50 15.44 7.99
C ASP A 177 16.66 14.24 7.54
N TRP A 178 16.57 14.06 6.23
CA TRP A 178 16.06 12.85 5.63
C TRP A 178 16.85 11.63 6.17
N PRO A 179 16.26 10.51 6.54
CA PRO A 179 14.86 10.11 6.23
C PRO A 179 13.84 10.41 7.34
N PHE A 180 14.14 11.23 8.32
CA PHE A 180 13.27 11.50 9.48
C PHE A 180 12.55 12.85 9.42
N GLY A 181 13.02 13.77 8.58
CA GLY A 181 12.44 15.10 8.35
C GLY A 181 12.69 15.60 6.93
N LEU A 182 12.30 16.84 6.65
CA LEU A 182 12.27 17.40 5.30
C LEU A 182 13.61 17.93 4.80
N THR A 183 14.58 18.21 5.68
CA THR A 183 15.90 18.69 5.26
C THR A 183 16.58 17.63 4.40
N ASN A 184 17.10 18.02 3.25
CA ASN A 184 17.75 17.14 2.27
C ASN A 184 16.83 16.03 1.69
N SER A 185 15.50 16.18 1.81
CA SER A 185 14.53 15.20 1.29
C SER A 185 14.22 15.36 -0.20
N ASN A 186 14.62 16.46 -0.82
CA ASN A 186 14.20 16.88 -2.16
C ASN A 186 12.67 17.10 -2.28
N ILE A 187 11.99 17.37 -1.16
CA ILE A 187 10.56 17.68 -1.12
C ILE A 187 10.39 19.16 -0.77
N ASP A 188 9.93 19.94 -1.70
CA ASP A 188 9.64 21.36 -1.51
C ASP A 188 8.19 21.60 -1.08
N ASP A 189 7.87 22.86 -0.79
CA ASP A 189 6.52 23.28 -0.38
C ASP A 189 5.47 23.05 -1.48
N GLN A 190 5.84 23.09 -2.76
CA GLN A 190 4.91 22.81 -3.87
C GLN A 190 4.55 21.31 -3.93
N GLN A 191 5.54 20.44 -3.73
CA GLN A 191 5.30 19.01 -3.62
C GLN A 191 4.45 18.68 -2.40
N LEU A 192 4.69 19.32 -1.25
CA LEU A 192 3.85 19.14 -0.05
C LEU A 192 2.40 19.58 -0.30
N LYS A 193 2.19 20.74 -0.95
CA LYS A 193 0.84 21.20 -1.33
C LYS A 193 0.12 20.17 -2.20
N LYS A 194 0.78 19.62 -3.21
CA LYS A 194 0.23 18.58 -4.07
C LYS A 194 -0.08 17.31 -3.28
N ALA A 195 0.85 16.84 -2.44
CA ALA A 195 0.66 15.66 -1.59
C ALA A 195 -0.55 15.83 -0.65
N PHE A 196 -0.69 16.99 0.01
CA PHE A 196 -1.84 17.28 0.89
C PHE A 196 -3.17 17.36 0.14
N SER A 197 -3.15 17.65 -1.16
CA SER A 197 -4.34 17.63 -2.01
C SER A 197 -4.78 16.23 -2.44
N ARG A 198 -3.97 15.18 -2.20
CA ARG A 198 -4.28 13.78 -2.50
C ARG A 198 -4.98 13.12 -1.32
N TYR A 199 -5.81 12.11 -1.58
CA TYR A 199 -6.42 11.33 -0.51
C TYR A 199 -5.42 10.33 0.06
N PHE A 200 -5.05 10.53 1.31
CA PHE A 200 -4.16 9.67 2.06
C PHE A 200 -4.73 9.40 3.45
N LEU A 201 -4.69 8.13 3.89
CA LEU A 201 -5.16 7.73 5.21
C LEU A 201 -4.04 7.03 5.99
N LEU A 202 -3.88 7.45 7.23
CA LEU A 202 -3.11 6.72 8.23
C LEU A 202 -4.04 5.78 9.00
N LEU A 203 -3.73 4.49 9.00
CA LEU A 203 -4.37 3.52 9.87
C LEU A 203 -3.44 3.18 11.03
N LEU A 204 -3.87 3.43 12.24
CA LEU A 204 -3.09 3.21 13.45
C LEU A 204 -3.74 2.14 14.30
N GLY A 205 -3.07 1.01 14.51
CA GLY A 205 -3.53 -0.03 15.43
C GLY A 205 -3.40 0.41 16.87
N ARG A 206 -4.50 0.41 17.63
CA ARG A 206 -4.50 0.88 19.03
C ARG A 206 -3.58 0.10 19.96
N ALA A 207 -3.34 -1.18 19.67
CA ALA A 207 -2.43 -2.03 20.44
C ALA A 207 -0.94 -1.89 20.02
N ASP A 208 -0.58 -1.09 19.00
CA ASP A 208 0.81 -0.94 18.54
C ASP A 208 1.59 0.08 19.39
N THR A 209 1.74 -0.25 20.67
CA THR A 209 2.30 0.61 21.71
C THR A 209 3.65 0.13 22.26
N SER A 210 4.34 -0.76 21.56
CA SER A 210 5.69 -1.20 21.98
C SER A 210 6.70 -0.06 21.96
N THR A 211 7.42 0.06 23.06
CA THR A 211 8.52 1.05 23.27
C THR A 211 9.90 0.44 23.04
N LYS A 212 9.97 -0.77 22.45
CA LYS A 212 11.24 -1.47 22.20
C LYS A 212 11.58 -1.46 20.71
N PRO A 213 12.87 -1.26 20.34
CA PRO A 213 13.29 -1.43 18.95
C PRO A 213 13.14 -2.89 18.50
N ASN A 214 12.75 -3.10 17.26
CA ASN A 214 12.44 -4.43 16.73
C ASN A 214 13.29 -4.85 15.51
N SER A 215 14.32 -4.07 15.17
CA SER A 215 15.32 -4.38 14.14
C SER A 215 16.62 -3.65 14.40
N ALA A 216 17.71 -4.04 13.74
CA ALA A 216 19.01 -3.39 13.84
C ALA A 216 18.91 -1.89 13.47
N TYR A 217 18.32 -1.59 12.31
CA TYR A 217 18.10 -0.21 11.86
C TYR A 217 17.33 0.63 12.89
N VAL A 218 16.25 0.09 13.46
CA VAL A 218 15.45 0.80 14.48
C VAL A 218 16.24 1.00 15.77
N LYS A 219 17.10 0.03 16.14
CA LYS A 219 17.96 0.15 17.32
C LYS A 219 19.01 1.25 17.14
N GLU A 220 19.67 1.29 16.00
CA GLU A 220 20.66 2.30 15.63
C GLU A 220 20.09 3.72 15.62
N ASN A 221 18.87 3.88 15.10
CA ASN A 221 18.20 5.17 14.97
C ASN A 221 17.19 5.46 16.09
N TRP A 222 17.26 4.73 17.23
CA TRP A 222 16.20 4.76 18.24
C TRP A 222 15.98 6.13 18.86
N GLU A 223 17.04 6.86 19.15
CA GLU A 223 16.96 8.20 19.71
C GLU A 223 16.19 9.15 18.78
N THR A 224 16.56 9.20 17.52
CA THR A 224 15.87 10.02 16.50
C THR A 224 14.42 9.61 16.31
N ILE A 225 14.14 8.30 16.25
CA ILE A 225 12.79 7.77 16.08
C ILE A 225 11.89 8.13 17.27
N THR A 226 12.44 8.11 18.50
CA THR A 226 11.65 8.40 19.71
C THR A 226 11.34 9.89 19.90
N LEU A 227 12.06 10.80 19.23
CA LEU A 227 11.68 12.21 19.15
C LEU A 227 10.30 12.39 18.53
N GLN A 228 9.89 11.50 17.61
CA GLN A 228 8.55 11.50 17.01
C GLN A 228 7.47 10.97 17.96
N GLY A 229 7.84 10.25 19.01
CA GLY A 229 6.97 9.70 20.04
C GLY A 229 7.43 8.32 20.55
N PRO A 230 7.00 7.90 21.75
CA PRO A 230 7.53 6.72 22.45
C PRO A 230 7.19 5.39 21.75
N HIS A 231 6.12 5.33 21.01
CA HIS A 231 5.66 4.12 20.31
C HIS A 231 4.92 4.47 19.02
N ARG A 232 4.68 3.48 18.14
CA ARG A 232 4.14 3.73 16.78
C ARG A 232 2.80 4.47 16.78
N LEU A 233 1.88 4.11 17.65
CA LEU A 233 0.60 4.81 17.77
C LEU A 233 0.82 6.31 18.11
N ALA A 234 1.68 6.62 19.07
CA ALA A 234 1.99 8.01 19.44
C ALA A 234 2.68 8.76 18.28
N ARG A 235 3.65 8.11 17.62
CA ARG A 235 4.33 8.71 16.46
C ARG A 235 3.36 9.04 15.33
N GLY A 236 2.41 8.15 15.03
CA GLY A 236 1.38 8.40 14.02
C GLY A 236 0.49 9.58 14.35
N ARG A 237 0.03 9.69 15.60
CA ARG A 237 -0.75 10.82 16.07
C ARG A 237 0.02 12.15 15.98
N ASN A 238 1.28 12.15 16.38
CA ASN A 238 2.14 13.34 16.34
C ASN A 238 2.43 13.76 14.89
N PHE A 239 2.76 12.80 14.02
CA PHE A 239 2.92 13.05 12.60
C PHE A 239 1.66 13.67 11.99
N PHE A 240 0.49 13.10 12.21
CA PHE A 240 -0.75 13.63 11.66
C PHE A 240 -1.04 15.06 12.13
N ARG A 241 -0.79 15.39 13.41
CA ARG A 241 -0.90 16.76 13.91
C ARG A 241 0.07 17.71 13.21
N SER A 242 1.31 17.29 13.00
CA SER A 242 2.33 18.10 12.32
C SER A 242 1.98 18.35 10.85
N THR A 243 1.36 17.38 10.15
CA THR A 243 0.91 17.58 8.76
C THR A 243 -0.25 18.56 8.67
N ILE A 244 -1.21 18.54 9.61
CA ILE A 244 -2.28 19.56 9.69
C ILE A 244 -1.68 20.97 9.92
N LYS A 245 -0.70 21.07 10.82
CA LYS A 245 -0.04 22.36 11.07
C LYS A 245 0.66 22.85 9.79
N LYS A 246 1.48 22.01 9.15
CA LYS A 246 2.21 22.36 7.92
C LYS A 246 1.25 22.71 6.78
N SER A 247 0.12 22.02 6.62
CA SER A 247 -0.86 22.35 5.58
C SER A 247 -1.48 23.74 5.76
N LYS A 248 -1.72 24.16 7.01
CA LYS A 248 -2.19 25.52 7.34
C LYS A 248 -1.13 26.57 7.06
N GLU A 249 0.14 26.32 7.41
CA GLU A 249 1.27 27.19 7.10
C GLU A 249 1.43 27.43 5.59
N LEU A 250 1.11 26.39 4.80
CA LEU A 250 1.15 26.44 3.34
C LEU A 250 -0.13 26.99 2.69
N ASP A 251 -1.15 27.32 3.48
CA ASP A 251 -2.51 27.69 2.99
C ASP A 251 -3.04 26.65 1.98
N GLN A 252 -2.95 25.35 2.36
CA GLN A 252 -3.32 24.23 1.49
C GLN A 252 -4.50 23.46 2.05
N PHE A 253 -5.50 23.17 1.20
CA PHE A 253 -6.60 22.27 1.55
C PHE A 253 -6.07 20.85 1.81
N PHE A 254 -6.44 20.29 2.98
CA PHE A 254 -5.86 19.07 3.50
C PHE A 254 -6.83 17.87 3.33
N LYS A 255 -6.47 16.88 2.51
CA LYS A 255 -7.28 15.70 2.23
C LYS A 255 -6.78 14.42 2.94
N TRP A 256 -5.83 14.56 3.85
CA TRP A 256 -5.37 13.42 4.63
C TRP A 256 -6.28 13.13 5.82
N GLY A 257 -6.38 11.86 6.19
CA GLY A 257 -7.15 11.41 7.34
C GLY A 257 -6.35 10.46 8.22
N MET A 258 -6.82 10.26 9.45
CA MET A 258 -6.27 9.29 10.37
C MET A 258 -7.40 8.50 11.02
N VAL A 259 -7.24 7.17 11.06
CA VAL A 259 -8.20 6.26 11.71
C VAL A 259 -7.45 5.36 12.67
N GLU A 260 -7.94 5.28 13.89
CA GLU A 260 -7.44 4.34 14.89
C GLU A 260 -8.28 3.06 14.89
N VAL A 261 -7.63 1.96 14.50
CA VAL A 261 -8.26 0.65 14.41
C VAL A 261 -8.15 -0.07 15.75
N PRO A 262 -9.26 -0.58 16.31
CA PRO A 262 -9.21 -1.39 17.52
C PRO A 262 -8.57 -2.75 17.22
N THR A 263 -7.27 -2.87 17.54
CA THR A 263 -6.50 -4.11 17.38
C THR A 263 -6.18 -4.71 18.73
N SER A 264 -6.09 -6.05 18.79
CA SER A 264 -5.64 -6.79 19.99
C SER A 264 -4.18 -7.23 19.92
N LYS A 265 -3.67 -7.41 18.70
CA LYS A 265 -2.25 -7.69 18.44
C LYS A 265 -1.49 -6.36 18.30
N GLY A 266 -0.25 -6.31 18.81
CA GLY A 266 0.63 -5.16 18.62
C GLY A 266 0.94 -4.89 17.14
N HIS A 267 2.21 -4.76 16.77
CA HIS A 267 2.58 -4.46 15.37
C HIS A 267 2.22 -5.57 14.36
N SER A 268 2.22 -6.84 14.77
CA SER A 268 1.86 -7.98 13.90
C SER A 268 0.35 -8.14 13.77
N ASN A 269 -0.33 -7.14 13.24
CA ASN A 269 -1.79 -7.03 13.18
C ASN A 269 -2.35 -6.84 11.75
N THR A 270 -1.60 -7.21 10.71
CA THR A 270 -1.99 -7.01 9.31
C THR A 270 -3.40 -7.52 9.03
N GLU A 271 -3.72 -8.74 9.47
CA GLU A 271 -5.05 -9.35 9.30
C GLU A 271 -6.18 -8.53 9.94
N GLN A 272 -5.89 -7.83 11.05
CA GLN A 272 -6.86 -6.96 11.73
C GLN A 272 -7.03 -5.61 11.02
N MET A 273 -6.02 -5.16 10.26
CA MET A 273 -6.05 -3.90 9.52
C MET A 273 -6.72 -4.03 8.16
N VAL A 274 -6.57 -5.20 7.49
CA VAL A 274 -7.09 -5.45 6.13
C VAL A 274 -8.58 -5.16 5.98
N PRO A 275 -9.49 -5.61 6.86
CA PRO A 275 -10.93 -5.35 6.71
C PRO A 275 -11.24 -3.85 6.63
N TYR A 276 -10.61 -3.03 7.49
CA TYR A 276 -10.82 -1.58 7.49
C TYR A 276 -10.29 -0.92 6.22
N ALA A 277 -9.08 -1.28 5.80
CA ALA A 277 -8.49 -0.76 4.57
C ALA A 277 -9.33 -1.12 3.34
N ALA A 278 -9.77 -2.37 3.24
CA ALA A 278 -10.58 -2.85 2.11
C ALA A 278 -11.92 -2.12 2.00
N GLU A 279 -12.63 -1.90 3.12
CA GLU A 279 -13.87 -1.12 3.14
C GLU A 279 -13.64 0.35 2.71
N MET A 280 -12.54 0.96 3.13
CA MET A 280 -12.19 2.32 2.71
C MET A 280 -11.92 2.41 1.20
N PHE A 281 -11.21 1.43 0.62
CA PHE A 281 -11.05 1.34 -0.82
C PHE A 281 -12.37 1.12 -1.53
N TYR A 282 -13.19 0.18 -1.06
CA TYR A 282 -14.52 -0.07 -1.63
C TYR A 282 -15.39 1.19 -1.64
N ALA A 283 -15.38 1.95 -0.56
CA ALA A 283 -16.14 3.19 -0.46
C ALA A 283 -15.61 4.30 -1.37
N ARG A 284 -14.29 4.40 -1.55
CA ARG A 284 -13.65 5.53 -2.23
C ARG A 284 -13.36 5.33 -3.70
N LEU A 285 -13.12 4.10 -4.15
CA LEU A 285 -12.77 3.79 -5.54
C LEU A 285 -13.99 3.63 -6.48
N LYS A 286 -15.18 3.91 -5.99
CA LYS A 286 -16.44 3.81 -6.75
C LYS A 286 -16.44 4.67 -8.00
#